data_dd03b34c798f4fb866be6baa837c1db2
#
_entry.id   dd03b34c798f4fb866be6baa837c1db2
#
_cell.length_a   1.000
_cell.length_b   1.000
_cell.length_c   1.000
_cell.angle_alpha   90.00
_cell.angle_beta   90.00
_cell.angle_gamma   90.00
#
_symmetry.space_group_name_H-M   'P 1'
#
loop_
_entity.id
_entity.type
_entity.pdbx_description
1 polymer ?
#
loop_
_entity_poly.entity_id
_entity_poly.type
_entity_poly.pdbx_seq_one_letter_code
_entity_poly.pdbx_strand_id
1 'polypeptide(L)'
;MTTKVNERALVLEMLLTVNEEGQYSHLVLRDVLDKYQYLGKQERAFLTRLMEGTLERQLTLDYVIDQFSKTRVKKMKPLIRNLMRMSVYQIMYMDSVPDSAVCNEAVKLARKRGFSGLSGFVNGVLRSVARGWREVRFPNLSVTYSMPEWIVDIWTENYGEEKTLQILEGLTAENRLTIRTNLSAVTPEELVNKLKAEGVTVHAVPELPYAFEISGLDYLAGLKSFKEGLFYVQDVSSMLVAETAAPKKNDYVIDVCAAPGGKSTHMAELLQGSGMVEARDLTEYKVDLIRENIARHGLSNMKAVQMDAT
;
A
#
# COMPACT_ATOMS: atom_id res chain seq x y z
N MET A 1 34.07 -1.52 -6.03
CA MET A 1 33.03 -1.64 -7.09
C MET A 1 31.72 -2.00 -6.42
N THR A 2 30.82 -1.05 -6.25
CA THR A 2 29.48 -1.30 -5.72
C THR A 2 28.74 -2.15 -6.74
N THR A 3 28.49 -3.41 -6.44
CA THR A 3 27.66 -4.29 -7.28
C THR A 3 26.30 -3.62 -7.44
N LYS A 4 25.93 -3.28 -8.68
CA LYS A 4 24.61 -2.70 -8.98
C LYS A 4 23.54 -3.63 -8.41
N VAL A 5 22.66 -3.07 -7.59
CA VAL A 5 21.55 -3.80 -6.99
C VAL A 5 20.64 -4.30 -8.12
N ASN A 6 20.20 -5.56 -8.02
CA ASN A 6 19.21 -6.09 -8.94
C ASN A 6 17.82 -5.96 -8.29
N GLU A 7 17.06 -4.96 -8.71
CA GLU A 7 15.75 -4.63 -8.13
C GLU A 7 14.78 -5.80 -8.23
N ARG A 8 14.78 -6.55 -9.35
CA ARG A 8 13.92 -7.72 -9.53
C ARG A 8 14.29 -8.86 -8.58
N ALA A 9 15.58 -8.99 -8.23
CA ALA A 9 16.00 -9.98 -7.24
C ALA A 9 15.51 -9.59 -5.85
N LEU A 10 15.52 -8.30 -5.49
CA LEU A 10 14.97 -7.81 -4.23
C LEU A 10 13.45 -8.04 -4.16
N VAL A 11 12.73 -7.71 -5.24
CA VAL A 11 11.26 -7.95 -5.27
C VAL A 11 10.94 -9.43 -5.13
N LEU A 12 11.69 -10.32 -5.78
CA LEU A 12 11.49 -11.76 -5.64
C LEU A 12 11.67 -12.23 -4.19
N GLU A 13 12.67 -11.71 -3.46
CA GLU A 13 12.84 -12.00 -2.04
C GLU A 13 11.66 -11.47 -1.22
N MET A 14 11.27 -10.21 -1.42
CA MET A 14 10.12 -9.64 -0.73
C MET A 14 8.85 -10.47 -0.94
N LEU A 15 8.58 -10.88 -2.19
CA LEU A 15 7.42 -11.73 -2.51
C LEU A 15 7.49 -13.11 -1.84
N LEU A 16 8.68 -13.70 -1.72
CA LEU A 16 8.87 -14.95 -1.00
C LEU A 16 8.59 -14.75 0.50
N THR A 17 9.14 -13.72 1.11
CA THR A 17 8.93 -13.39 2.51
C THR A 17 7.45 -13.15 2.83
N VAL A 18 6.71 -12.45 1.95
CA VAL A 18 5.28 -12.22 2.14
C VAL A 18 4.45 -13.48 1.90
N ASN A 19 4.66 -14.14 0.75
CA ASN A 19 3.76 -15.22 0.30
C ASN A 19 4.04 -16.57 0.94
N GLU A 20 5.28 -16.83 1.35
CA GLU A 20 5.68 -18.14 1.86
C GLU A 20 5.98 -18.13 3.38
N GLU A 21 6.42 -16.98 3.92
CA GLU A 21 6.73 -16.84 5.36
C GLU A 21 5.63 -16.07 6.12
N GLY A 22 4.64 -15.50 5.41
CA GLY A 22 3.48 -14.83 6.02
C GLY A 22 3.77 -13.47 6.64
N GLN A 23 4.87 -12.80 6.26
CA GLN A 23 5.21 -11.47 6.73
C GLN A 23 4.28 -10.41 6.12
N TYR A 24 4.03 -9.32 6.85
CA TYR A 24 3.22 -8.20 6.35
C TYR A 24 3.94 -7.43 5.24
N SER A 25 3.28 -7.28 4.09
CA SER A 25 3.86 -6.67 2.89
C SER A 25 4.43 -5.26 3.12
N HIS A 26 3.70 -4.41 3.85
CA HIS A 26 4.12 -3.05 4.16
C HIS A 26 5.38 -2.98 5.05
N LEU A 27 5.57 -3.95 5.97
CA LEU A 27 6.77 -4.03 6.80
C LEU A 27 7.97 -4.47 5.97
N VAL A 28 7.80 -5.52 5.16
CA VAL A 28 8.86 -6.04 4.27
C VAL A 28 9.31 -4.97 3.28
N LEU A 29 8.37 -4.23 2.68
CA LEU A 29 8.69 -3.15 1.75
C LEU A 29 9.44 -2.01 2.44
N ARG A 30 8.95 -1.55 3.60
CA ARG A 30 9.59 -0.50 4.39
C ARG A 30 11.04 -0.88 4.74
N ASP A 31 11.27 -2.07 5.27
CA ASP A 31 12.59 -2.51 5.71
C ASP A 31 13.57 -2.60 4.53
N VAL A 32 13.10 -2.99 3.34
CA VAL A 32 13.92 -2.97 2.13
C VAL A 32 14.22 -1.54 1.67
N LEU A 33 13.23 -0.65 1.64
CA LEU A 33 13.44 0.74 1.25
C LEU A 33 14.37 1.47 2.22
N ASP A 34 14.27 1.21 3.52
CA ASP A 34 15.14 1.76 4.55
C ASP A 34 16.59 1.23 4.41
N LYS A 35 16.74 -0.06 4.13
CA LYS A 35 18.07 -0.66 3.90
C LYS A 35 18.76 -0.13 2.63
N TYR A 36 17.98 0.19 1.60
CA TYR A 36 18.47 0.62 0.29
C TYR A 36 18.16 2.09 0.00
N GLN A 37 18.26 2.97 1.01
CA GLN A 37 17.99 4.42 0.90
C GLN A 37 18.80 5.14 -0.20
N TYR A 38 19.96 4.59 -0.58
CA TYR A 38 20.81 5.15 -1.64
C TYR A 38 20.29 4.89 -3.07
N LEU A 39 19.24 4.09 -3.24
CA LEU A 39 18.59 3.89 -4.54
C LEU A 39 17.88 5.17 -4.97
N GLY A 40 17.95 5.48 -6.26
CA GLY A 40 17.27 6.63 -6.84
C GLY A 40 15.74 6.51 -6.78
N LYS A 41 15.05 7.64 -6.97
CA LYS A 41 13.57 7.71 -6.95
C LYS A 41 12.93 6.68 -7.88
N GLN A 42 13.44 6.56 -9.12
CA GLN A 42 12.90 5.63 -10.11
C GLN A 42 13.07 4.17 -9.70
N GLU A 43 14.22 3.82 -9.10
CA GLU A 43 14.49 2.45 -8.63
C GLU A 43 13.58 2.09 -7.45
N ARG A 44 13.38 2.99 -6.49
CA ARG A 44 12.45 2.79 -5.37
C ARG A 44 11.00 2.66 -5.85
N ALA A 45 10.56 3.54 -6.76
CA ALA A 45 9.23 3.46 -7.35
C ALA A 45 9.00 2.15 -8.13
N PHE A 46 10.03 1.66 -8.83
CA PHE A 46 9.99 0.36 -9.51
C PHE A 46 9.83 -0.80 -8.53
N LEU A 47 10.61 -0.80 -7.42
CA LEU A 47 10.51 -1.82 -6.37
C LEU A 47 9.11 -1.87 -5.78
N THR A 48 8.60 -0.72 -5.35
CA THR A 48 7.26 -0.57 -4.74
C THR A 48 6.17 -1.05 -5.70
N ARG A 49 6.14 -0.48 -6.91
CA ARG A 49 5.11 -0.83 -7.90
C ARG A 49 5.12 -2.31 -8.28
N LEU A 50 6.32 -2.89 -8.47
CA LEU A 50 6.43 -4.30 -8.86
C LEU A 50 6.03 -5.24 -7.71
N MET A 51 6.40 -4.93 -6.47
CA MET A 51 6.03 -5.74 -5.31
C MET A 51 4.53 -5.64 -5.02
N GLU A 52 4.04 -4.44 -4.77
CA GLU A 52 2.63 -4.19 -4.39
C GLU A 52 1.69 -4.68 -5.49
N GLY A 53 1.92 -4.26 -6.74
CA GLY A 53 1.06 -4.66 -7.83
C GLY A 53 1.07 -6.17 -8.11
N THR A 54 2.19 -6.87 -7.87
CA THR A 54 2.22 -8.33 -7.96
C THR A 54 1.36 -8.97 -6.88
N LEU A 55 1.37 -8.44 -5.66
CA LEU A 55 0.54 -8.94 -4.55
C LEU A 55 -0.94 -8.65 -4.78
N GLU A 56 -1.28 -7.43 -5.18
CA GLU A 56 -2.66 -7.01 -5.45
C GLU A 56 -3.32 -7.80 -6.58
N ARG A 57 -2.56 -8.15 -7.60
CA ARG A 57 -3.09 -8.82 -8.81
C ARG A 57 -2.91 -10.34 -8.82
N GLN A 58 -2.62 -10.98 -7.69
CA GLN A 58 -2.26 -12.41 -7.64
C GLN A 58 -3.28 -13.34 -8.31
N LEU A 59 -4.58 -13.14 -8.09
CA LEU A 59 -5.62 -14.01 -8.67
C LEU A 59 -5.66 -13.86 -10.19
N THR A 60 -5.59 -12.63 -10.68
CA THR A 60 -5.53 -12.34 -12.12
C THR A 60 -4.28 -12.94 -12.75
N LEU A 61 -3.12 -12.75 -12.12
CA LEU A 61 -1.83 -13.24 -12.60
C LEU A 61 -1.81 -14.78 -12.63
N ASP A 62 -2.30 -15.43 -11.58
CA ASP A 62 -2.39 -16.90 -11.51
C ASP A 62 -3.29 -17.45 -12.61
N TYR A 63 -4.45 -16.82 -12.83
CA TYR A 63 -5.36 -17.21 -13.90
C TYR A 63 -4.69 -17.08 -15.27
N VAL A 64 -4.04 -15.96 -15.57
CA VAL A 64 -3.33 -15.76 -16.84
C VAL A 64 -2.21 -16.78 -17.02
N ILE A 65 -1.37 -17.00 -16.01
CA ILE A 65 -0.29 -17.98 -16.09
C ILE A 65 -0.86 -19.38 -16.40
N ASP A 66 -1.97 -19.74 -15.75
CA ASP A 66 -2.62 -21.05 -15.92
C ASP A 66 -3.21 -21.26 -17.32
N GLN A 67 -3.53 -20.18 -18.09
CA GLN A 67 -3.95 -20.30 -19.50
C GLN A 67 -2.78 -20.70 -20.44
N PHE A 68 -1.54 -20.34 -20.10
CA PHE A 68 -0.37 -20.55 -20.94
C PHE A 68 0.59 -21.61 -20.41
N SER A 69 0.32 -22.18 -19.24
CA SER A 69 1.18 -23.15 -18.57
C SER A 69 0.49 -24.51 -18.41
N LYS A 70 1.20 -25.58 -18.77
CA LYS A 70 0.74 -26.96 -18.46
C LYS A 70 0.76 -27.28 -16.96
N THR A 71 1.60 -26.57 -16.20
CA THR A 71 1.71 -26.72 -14.74
C THR A 71 0.96 -25.59 -14.07
N ARG A 72 -0.09 -25.92 -13.31
CA ARG A 72 -0.86 -24.93 -12.53
C ARG A 72 0.04 -24.18 -11.55
N VAL A 73 -0.20 -22.87 -11.38
CA VAL A 73 0.58 -22.00 -10.48
C VAL A 73 0.69 -22.57 -9.08
N LYS A 74 -0.39 -23.08 -8.51
CA LYS A 74 -0.41 -23.70 -7.18
C LYS A 74 0.51 -24.93 -7.03
N LYS A 75 0.89 -25.58 -8.14
CA LYS A 75 1.81 -26.73 -8.15
C LYS A 75 3.26 -26.35 -8.43
N MET A 76 3.54 -25.09 -8.74
CA MET A 76 4.89 -24.61 -8.99
C MET A 76 5.69 -24.51 -7.67
N LYS A 77 7.00 -24.69 -7.77
CA LYS A 77 7.91 -24.38 -6.64
C LYS A 77 7.73 -22.92 -6.22
N PRO A 78 7.77 -22.60 -4.92
CA PRO A 78 7.54 -21.24 -4.40
C PRO A 78 8.30 -20.14 -5.14
N LEU A 79 9.61 -20.32 -5.34
CA LEU A 79 10.43 -19.36 -6.08
C LEU A 79 9.95 -19.15 -7.52
N ILE A 80 9.66 -20.24 -8.24
CA ILE A 80 9.19 -20.17 -9.64
C ILE A 80 7.81 -19.51 -9.70
N ARG A 81 6.91 -19.83 -8.79
CA ARG A 81 5.59 -19.24 -8.69
C ARG A 81 5.67 -17.70 -8.54
N ASN A 82 6.43 -17.22 -7.57
CA ASN A 82 6.60 -15.79 -7.34
C ASN A 82 7.35 -15.10 -8.49
N LEU A 83 8.36 -15.74 -9.06
CA LEU A 83 9.07 -15.24 -10.24
C LEU A 83 8.14 -15.12 -11.46
N MET A 84 7.26 -16.09 -11.69
CA MET A 84 6.28 -16.04 -12.78
C MET A 84 5.27 -14.91 -12.56
N ARG A 85 4.69 -14.81 -11.36
CA ARG A 85 3.75 -13.73 -11.00
C ARG A 85 4.33 -12.35 -11.26
N MET A 86 5.52 -12.05 -10.70
CA MET A 86 6.13 -10.73 -10.88
C MET A 86 6.55 -10.44 -12.33
N SER A 87 6.87 -11.49 -13.10
CA SER A 87 7.20 -11.34 -14.51
C SER A 87 5.96 -11.06 -15.35
N VAL A 88 4.88 -11.80 -15.10
CA VAL A 88 3.59 -11.57 -15.78
C VAL A 88 3.00 -10.21 -15.40
N TYR A 89 3.16 -9.76 -14.15
CA TYR A 89 2.78 -8.41 -13.76
C TYR A 89 3.52 -7.34 -14.60
N GLN A 90 4.83 -7.48 -14.80
CA GLN A 90 5.59 -6.54 -15.64
C GLN A 90 5.08 -6.55 -17.09
N ILE A 91 4.78 -7.71 -17.66
CA ILE A 91 4.26 -7.85 -19.03
C ILE A 91 2.88 -7.19 -19.18
N MET A 92 2.02 -7.31 -18.17
CA MET A 92 0.62 -6.84 -18.25
C MET A 92 0.44 -5.36 -17.85
N TYR A 93 1.21 -4.86 -16.90
CA TYR A 93 0.94 -3.59 -16.20
C TYR A 93 2.10 -2.59 -16.19
N MET A 94 3.25 -2.92 -16.77
CA MET A 94 4.43 -2.04 -16.79
C MET A 94 4.90 -1.76 -18.22
N ASP A 95 4.16 -0.94 -18.95
CA ASP A 95 4.41 -0.63 -20.38
C ASP A 95 5.81 -0.12 -20.69
N SER A 96 6.47 0.53 -19.71
CA SER A 96 7.85 1.01 -19.86
C SER A 96 8.91 -0.10 -19.86
N VAL A 97 8.52 -1.35 -19.57
CA VAL A 97 9.43 -2.49 -19.48
C VAL A 97 9.22 -3.43 -20.69
N PRO A 98 10.19 -3.56 -21.60
CA PRO A 98 10.04 -4.45 -22.74
C PRO A 98 9.87 -5.93 -22.33
N ASP A 99 8.91 -6.64 -22.93
CA ASP A 99 8.62 -8.06 -22.63
C ASP A 99 9.87 -8.95 -22.77
N SER A 100 10.72 -8.67 -23.75
CA SER A 100 11.97 -9.39 -23.96
C SER A 100 12.94 -9.24 -22.79
N ALA A 101 13.00 -8.06 -22.18
CA ALA A 101 13.82 -7.81 -21.00
C ALA A 101 13.27 -8.57 -19.79
N VAL A 102 11.94 -8.58 -19.60
CA VAL A 102 11.27 -9.36 -18.53
C VAL A 102 11.61 -10.84 -18.65
N CYS A 103 11.43 -11.43 -19.84
CA CYS A 103 11.72 -12.85 -20.09
C CYS A 103 13.19 -13.18 -19.80
N ASN A 104 14.11 -12.35 -20.27
CA ASN A 104 15.54 -12.56 -20.09
C ASN A 104 15.96 -12.48 -18.61
N GLU A 105 15.49 -11.48 -17.88
CA GLU A 105 15.81 -11.33 -16.46
C GLU A 105 15.18 -12.46 -15.62
N ALA A 106 13.96 -12.90 -15.92
CA ALA A 106 13.34 -14.04 -15.26
C ALA A 106 14.17 -15.33 -15.42
N VAL A 107 14.67 -15.60 -16.63
CA VAL A 107 15.54 -16.75 -16.91
C VAL A 107 16.86 -16.65 -16.13
N LYS A 108 17.48 -15.46 -16.09
CA LYS A 108 18.71 -15.22 -15.32
C LYS A 108 18.49 -15.47 -13.82
N LEU A 109 17.39 -14.95 -13.27
CA LEU A 109 17.02 -15.15 -11.87
C LEU A 109 16.77 -16.62 -11.55
N ALA A 110 16.01 -17.34 -12.37
CA ALA A 110 15.78 -18.77 -12.19
C ALA A 110 17.11 -19.56 -12.14
N ARG A 111 18.03 -19.29 -13.07
CA ARG A 111 19.35 -19.92 -13.09
C ARG A 111 20.18 -19.58 -11.86
N LYS A 112 20.24 -18.29 -11.50
CA LYS A 112 21.01 -17.80 -10.34
C LYS A 112 20.52 -18.42 -9.02
N ARG A 113 19.23 -18.75 -8.95
CA ARG A 113 18.57 -19.34 -7.77
C ARG A 113 18.55 -20.88 -7.77
N GLY A 114 19.35 -21.52 -8.64
CA GLY A 114 19.47 -22.99 -8.67
C GLY A 114 18.39 -23.71 -9.48
N PHE A 115 17.54 -22.99 -10.21
CA PHE A 115 16.49 -23.54 -11.04
C PHE A 115 16.83 -23.57 -12.54
N SER A 116 18.08 -23.81 -12.89
CA SER A 116 18.55 -23.84 -14.30
C SER A 116 17.73 -24.80 -15.17
N GLY A 117 17.33 -25.96 -14.63
CA GLY A 117 16.50 -26.94 -15.33
C GLY A 117 15.09 -26.43 -15.67
N LEU A 118 14.58 -25.42 -14.97
CA LEU A 118 13.28 -24.80 -15.23
C LEU A 118 13.38 -23.52 -16.08
N SER A 119 14.57 -23.09 -16.48
CA SER A 119 14.75 -21.85 -17.24
C SER A 119 14.06 -21.88 -18.60
N GLY A 120 14.01 -23.01 -19.26
CA GLY A 120 13.27 -23.22 -20.52
C GLY A 120 11.75 -23.11 -20.32
N PHE A 121 11.22 -23.70 -19.25
CA PHE A 121 9.81 -23.58 -18.86
C PHE A 121 9.44 -22.12 -18.58
N VAL A 122 10.19 -21.41 -17.75
CA VAL A 122 9.98 -19.99 -17.44
C VAL A 122 9.93 -19.16 -18.72
N ASN A 123 10.95 -19.30 -19.58
CA ASN A 123 11.00 -18.55 -20.84
C ASN A 123 9.83 -18.87 -21.77
N GLY A 124 9.49 -20.15 -21.92
CA GLY A 124 8.41 -20.60 -22.80
C GLY A 124 7.05 -20.03 -22.39
N VAL A 125 6.70 -20.14 -21.11
CA VAL A 125 5.44 -19.61 -20.58
C VAL A 125 5.38 -18.09 -20.69
N LEU A 126 6.43 -17.37 -20.24
CA LEU A 126 6.44 -15.90 -20.30
C LEU A 126 6.32 -15.35 -21.72
N ARG A 127 7.00 -15.96 -22.69
CA ARG A 127 6.86 -15.58 -24.10
C ARG A 127 5.45 -15.86 -24.65
N SER A 128 4.81 -16.93 -24.21
CA SER A 128 3.42 -17.21 -24.60
C SER A 128 2.44 -16.23 -23.99
N VAL A 129 2.62 -15.87 -22.71
CA VAL A 129 1.86 -14.80 -22.06
C VAL A 129 2.05 -13.50 -22.82
N ALA A 130 3.28 -13.06 -23.09
CA ALA A 130 3.57 -11.80 -23.77
C ALA A 130 2.84 -11.68 -25.13
N ARG A 131 2.66 -12.79 -25.84
CA ARG A 131 1.98 -12.79 -27.13
C ARG A 131 0.46 -12.85 -27.06
N GLY A 132 -0.11 -13.46 -26.02
CA GLY A 132 -1.53 -13.81 -26.03
C GLY A 132 -2.37 -13.32 -24.84
N TRP A 133 -1.79 -12.70 -23.82
CA TRP A 133 -2.56 -12.35 -22.62
C TRP A 133 -3.73 -11.38 -22.90
N ARG A 134 -3.61 -10.51 -23.92
CA ARG A 134 -4.65 -9.55 -24.30
C ARG A 134 -5.92 -10.22 -24.85
N GLU A 135 -5.82 -11.47 -25.28
CA GLU A 135 -6.95 -12.27 -25.76
C GLU A 135 -7.61 -13.09 -24.64
N VAL A 136 -7.00 -13.13 -23.45
CA VAL A 136 -7.54 -13.84 -22.30
C VAL A 136 -8.82 -13.15 -21.81
N ARG A 137 -9.90 -13.93 -21.73
CA ARG A 137 -11.15 -13.48 -21.13
C ARG A 137 -11.21 -13.94 -19.68
N PHE A 138 -11.45 -13.00 -18.78
CA PHE A 138 -11.60 -13.31 -17.38
C PHE A 138 -13.00 -13.85 -17.09
N PRO A 139 -13.13 -14.90 -16.25
CA PRO A 139 -14.40 -15.60 -16.06
C PRO A 139 -15.41 -14.84 -15.18
N ASN A 140 -14.94 -13.99 -14.28
CA ASN A 140 -15.76 -13.27 -13.32
C ASN A 140 -15.03 -12.02 -12.77
N LEU A 141 -15.72 -11.24 -11.95
CA LEU A 141 -15.18 -10.03 -11.31
C LEU A 141 -14.02 -10.34 -10.35
N SER A 142 -14.07 -11.48 -9.65
CA SER A 142 -13.02 -11.91 -8.74
C SER A 142 -11.67 -12.00 -9.45
N VAL A 143 -11.60 -12.67 -10.59
CA VAL A 143 -10.37 -12.80 -11.38
C VAL A 143 -10.00 -11.51 -12.07
N THR A 144 -10.98 -10.74 -12.57
CA THR A 144 -10.74 -9.45 -13.26
C THR A 144 -10.08 -8.45 -12.34
N TYR A 145 -10.58 -8.31 -11.12
CA TYR A 145 -10.11 -7.32 -10.16
C TYR A 145 -9.17 -7.88 -9.09
N SER A 146 -8.87 -9.20 -9.16
CA SER A 146 -8.02 -9.91 -8.17
C SER A 146 -8.56 -9.82 -6.74
N MET A 147 -9.89 -9.82 -6.60
CA MET A 147 -10.59 -9.80 -5.31
C MET A 147 -11.09 -11.20 -4.96
N PRO A 148 -10.94 -11.70 -3.72
CA PRO A 148 -11.50 -12.98 -3.32
C PRO A 148 -12.99 -13.10 -3.64
N GLU A 149 -13.41 -14.24 -4.22
CA GLU A 149 -14.78 -14.44 -4.71
C GLU A 149 -15.83 -14.24 -3.62
N TRP A 150 -15.58 -14.72 -2.40
CA TRP A 150 -16.49 -14.54 -1.27
C TRP A 150 -16.73 -13.06 -0.90
N ILE A 151 -15.76 -12.16 -1.13
CA ILE A 151 -15.94 -10.71 -0.92
C ILE A 151 -16.81 -10.13 -2.02
N VAL A 152 -16.56 -10.51 -3.27
CA VAL A 152 -17.37 -10.08 -4.42
C VAL A 152 -18.81 -10.51 -4.24
N ASP A 153 -19.05 -11.76 -3.79
CA ASP A 153 -20.37 -12.31 -3.55
C ASP A 153 -21.11 -11.53 -2.46
N ILE A 154 -20.46 -11.25 -1.30
CA ILE A 154 -21.04 -10.45 -0.21
C ILE A 154 -21.41 -9.05 -0.72
N TRP A 155 -20.56 -8.40 -1.47
CA TRP A 155 -20.86 -7.07 -2.00
C TRP A 155 -21.98 -7.10 -3.03
N THR A 156 -22.00 -8.11 -3.90
CA THR A 156 -23.05 -8.27 -4.90
C THR A 156 -24.41 -8.55 -4.25
N GLU A 157 -24.43 -9.37 -3.21
CA GLU A 157 -25.67 -9.66 -2.45
C GLU A 157 -26.22 -8.42 -1.73
N ASN A 158 -25.33 -7.60 -1.14
CA ASN A 158 -25.75 -6.46 -0.31
C ASN A 158 -25.96 -5.16 -1.12
N TYR A 159 -25.22 -4.96 -2.20
CA TYR A 159 -25.19 -3.68 -2.94
C TYR A 159 -25.61 -3.81 -4.41
N GLY A 160 -25.76 -5.02 -4.94
CA GLY A 160 -26.01 -5.29 -6.35
C GLY A 160 -24.74 -5.22 -7.23
N GLU A 161 -24.85 -5.75 -8.45
CA GLU A 161 -23.69 -5.89 -9.37
C GLU A 161 -23.07 -4.53 -9.76
N GLU A 162 -23.90 -3.54 -10.08
CA GLU A 162 -23.43 -2.22 -10.52
C GLU A 162 -22.58 -1.53 -9.43
N LYS A 163 -23.05 -1.55 -8.19
CA LYS A 163 -22.33 -0.93 -7.08
C LYS A 163 -21.07 -1.71 -6.73
N THR A 164 -21.12 -3.03 -6.80
CA THR A 164 -19.94 -3.90 -6.60
C THR A 164 -18.86 -3.60 -7.65
N LEU A 165 -19.25 -3.42 -8.91
CA LEU A 165 -18.32 -3.03 -9.96
C LEU A 165 -17.67 -1.67 -9.66
N GLN A 166 -18.44 -0.65 -9.28
CA GLN A 166 -17.94 0.67 -8.89
C GLN A 166 -16.93 0.58 -7.72
N ILE A 167 -17.21 -0.27 -6.71
CA ILE A 167 -16.29 -0.51 -5.59
C ILE A 167 -14.97 -1.11 -6.09
N LEU A 168 -15.04 -2.16 -6.92
CA LEU A 168 -13.86 -2.84 -7.44
C LEU A 168 -13.01 -1.93 -8.34
N GLU A 169 -13.64 -1.12 -9.17
CA GLU A 169 -12.97 -0.09 -9.99
C GLU A 169 -12.29 0.96 -9.12
N GLY A 170 -12.99 1.45 -8.09
CA GLY A 170 -12.43 2.42 -7.14
C GLY A 170 -11.22 1.91 -6.38
N LEU A 171 -11.21 0.62 -5.98
CA LEU A 171 -10.07 0.00 -5.31
C LEU A 171 -8.84 -0.17 -6.22
N THR A 172 -9.05 -0.20 -7.54
CA THR A 172 -7.96 -0.35 -8.52
C THR A 172 -7.52 0.97 -9.15
N ALA A 173 -8.22 2.07 -8.84
CA ALA A 173 -7.84 3.40 -9.30
C ALA A 173 -6.54 3.87 -8.63
N GLU A 174 -5.83 4.77 -9.30
CA GLU A 174 -4.68 5.45 -8.68
C GLU A 174 -5.17 6.30 -7.50
N ASN A 175 -4.86 5.86 -6.30
CA ASN A 175 -5.18 6.61 -5.10
C ASN A 175 -4.12 7.69 -4.88
N ARG A 176 -4.57 8.94 -4.78
CA ARG A 176 -3.74 10.03 -4.29
C ARG A 176 -3.63 9.91 -2.76
N LEU A 177 -2.47 10.26 -2.24
CA LEU A 177 -2.26 10.26 -0.81
C LEU A 177 -3.07 11.39 -0.17
N THR A 178 -4.04 11.05 0.67
CA THR A 178 -4.85 12.04 1.40
C THR A 178 -4.21 12.37 2.74
N ILE A 179 -4.19 13.65 3.06
CA ILE A 179 -3.64 14.17 4.32
C ILE A 179 -4.65 15.08 5.03
N ARG A 180 -4.54 15.11 6.35
CA ARG A 180 -5.28 16.00 7.25
C ARG A 180 -4.31 16.99 7.90
N THR A 181 -4.61 18.27 7.84
CA THR A 181 -3.84 19.32 8.53
C THR A 181 -3.89 19.13 10.04
N ASN A 182 -2.77 19.25 10.72
CA ASN A 182 -2.73 19.40 12.18
C ASN A 182 -3.13 20.84 12.55
N LEU A 183 -4.41 21.04 12.80
CA LEU A 183 -4.97 22.36 13.11
C LEU A 183 -4.47 22.96 14.43
N SER A 184 -3.85 22.14 15.29
CA SER A 184 -3.20 22.63 16.52
C SER A 184 -1.84 23.29 16.24
N ALA A 185 -1.23 23.03 15.08
CA ALA A 185 0.12 23.48 14.75
C ALA A 185 0.17 24.49 13.59
N VAL A 186 -0.76 24.40 12.64
CA VAL A 186 -0.69 25.17 11.38
C VAL A 186 -2.09 25.35 10.78
N THR A 187 -2.30 26.46 10.07
CA THR A 187 -3.53 26.63 9.27
C THR A 187 -3.44 25.83 7.96
N PRO A 188 -4.58 25.45 7.36
CA PRO A 188 -4.60 24.76 6.07
C PRO A 188 -3.85 25.51 4.97
N GLU A 189 -4.00 26.83 4.91
CA GLU A 189 -3.33 27.67 3.92
C GLU A 189 -1.81 27.68 4.10
N GLU A 190 -1.31 27.81 5.33
CA GLU A 190 0.11 27.74 5.64
C GLU A 190 0.70 26.37 5.31
N LEU A 191 -0.03 25.26 5.60
CA LEU A 191 0.39 23.92 5.22
C LEU A 191 0.54 23.78 3.71
N VAL A 192 -0.46 24.23 2.93
CA VAL A 192 -0.42 24.21 1.46
C VAL A 192 0.80 24.96 0.92
N ASN A 193 1.09 26.14 1.47
CA ASN A 193 2.25 26.94 1.06
C ASN A 193 3.57 26.23 1.37
N LYS A 194 3.70 25.61 2.54
CA LYS A 194 4.89 24.83 2.93
C LYS A 194 5.08 23.60 2.00
N LEU A 195 4.02 22.83 1.77
CA LEU A 195 4.07 21.66 0.89
C LEU A 195 4.45 22.02 -0.55
N LYS A 196 3.90 23.10 -1.10
CA LYS A 196 4.29 23.62 -2.42
C LYS A 196 5.76 24.04 -2.46
N ALA A 197 6.27 24.67 -1.41
CA ALA A 197 7.69 25.03 -1.30
C ALA A 197 8.60 23.78 -1.23
N GLU A 198 8.09 22.66 -0.73
CA GLU A 198 8.76 21.37 -0.74
C GLU A 198 8.59 20.59 -2.07
N GLY A 199 7.95 21.20 -3.08
CA GLY A 199 7.75 20.60 -4.41
C GLY A 199 6.57 19.61 -4.52
N VAL A 200 5.69 19.60 -3.50
CA VAL A 200 4.51 18.72 -3.45
C VAL A 200 3.34 19.38 -4.19
N THR A 201 2.64 18.63 -5.03
CA THR A 201 1.38 19.04 -5.64
C THR A 201 0.25 18.79 -4.65
N VAL A 202 -0.60 19.80 -4.44
CA VAL A 202 -1.68 19.77 -3.43
C VAL A 202 -3.01 20.08 -4.09
N HIS A 203 -4.01 19.24 -3.86
CA HIS A 203 -5.40 19.41 -4.29
C HIS A 203 -6.32 19.44 -3.07
N ALA A 204 -7.29 20.34 -3.05
CA ALA A 204 -8.25 20.40 -1.96
C ALA A 204 -9.23 19.20 -2.01
N VAL A 205 -9.65 18.74 -0.85
CA VAL A 205 -10.79 17.83 -0.69
C VAL A 205 -12.03 18.69 -0.44
N PRO A 206 -13.01 18.73 -1.36
CA PRO A 206 -14.13 19.70 -1.29
C PRO A 206 -14.94 19.64 0.02
N GLU A 207 -15.10 18.44 0.56
CA GLU A 207 -15.95 18.18 1.74
C GLU A 207 -15.29 18.58 3.07
N LEU A 208 -13.95 18.66 3.09
CA LEU A 208 -13.16 18.87 4.31
C LEU A 208 -12.09 19.96 4.08
N PRO A 209 -12.31 21.20 4.56
CA PRO A 209 -11.42 22.35 4.26
C PRO A 209 -10.00 22.22 4.84
N TYR A 210 -9.78 21.27 5.72
CA TYR A 210 -8.47 20.97 6.33
C TYR A 210 -7.81 19.73 5.72
N ALA A 211 -8.43 19.10 4.71
CA ALA A 211 -7.94 17.90 4.06
C ALA A 211 -7.46 18.18 2.63
N PHE A 212 -6.39 17.50 2.25
CA PHE A 212 -5.80 17.64 0.91
C PHE A 212 -5.39 16.29 0.35
N GLU A 213 -5.48 16.16 -0.98
CA GLU A 213 -4.78 15.11 -1.73
C GLU A 213 -3.42 15.64 -2.16
N ILE A 214 -2.37 14.86 -1.94
CA ILE A 214 -1.01 15.24 -2.31
C ILE A 214 -0.39 14.24 -3.28
N SER A 215 0.49 14.77 -4.15
CA SER A 215 1.23 13.98 -5.13
C SER A 215 2.57 14.65 -5.47
N GLY A 216 3.39 13.96 -6.29
CA GLY A 216 4.68 14.51 -6.72
C GLY A 216 5.81 14.37 -5.70
N LEU A 217 5.52 13.88 -4.48
CA LEU A 217 6.54 13.64 -3.47
C LEU A 217 7.41 12.43 -3.82
N ASP A 218 8.64 12.44 -3.38
CA ASP A 218 9.57 11.31 -3.51
C ASP A 218 9.43 10.32 -2.35
N TYR A 219 9.45 10.85 -1.13
CA TYR A 219 9.40 10.06 0.09
C TYR A 219 8.77 10.87 1.21
N LEU A 220 7.68 10.38 1.79
CA LEU A 220 6.89 11.09 2.78
C LEU A 220 7.72 11.56 3.98
N ALA A 221 8.51 10.65 4.58
CA ALA A 221 9.35 10.98 5.72
C ALA A 221 10.55 11.88 5.36
N GLY A 222 10.77 12.21 4.08
CA GLY A 222 11.71 13.22 3.63
C GLY A 222 11.21 14.65 3.81
N LEU A 223 9.88 14.85 3.80
CA LEU A 223 9.26 16.16 3.91
C LEU A 223 9.49 16.74 5.30
N LYS A 224 9.90 18.00 5.34
CA LYS A 224 10.07 18.74 6.59
C LYS A 224 8.73 18.94 7.30
N SER A 225 7.69 19.28 6.53
CA SER A 225 6.31 19.41 7.02
C SER A 225 5.80 18.15 7.70
N PHE A 226 6.17 16.95 7.21
CA PHE A 226 5.83 15.67 7.84
C PHE A 226 6.58 15.45 9.17
N LYS A 227 7.89 15.71 9.17
CA LYS A 227 8.74 15.59 10.37
C LYS A 227 8.31 16.54 11.48
N GLU A 228 7.87 17.74 11.12
CA GLU A 228 7.35 18.76 12.04
C GLU A 228 5.92 18.45 12.54
N GLY A 229 5.29 17.35 12.10
CA GLY A 229 3.95 16.95 12.51
C GLY A 229 2.85 17.90 12.06
N LEU A 230 3.02 18.61 10.93
CA LEU A 230 2.05 19.58 10.43
C LEU A 230 0.84 18.95 9.76
N PHE A 231 0.90 17.66 9.47
CA PHE A 231 -0.21 16.91 8.87
C PHE A 231 -0.13 15.40 9.18
N TYR A 232 -1.27 14.74 9.06
CA TYR A 232 -1.42 13.29 9.11
C TYR A 232 -1.71 12.72 7.74
N VAL A 233 -1.25 11.50 7.47
CA VAL A 233 -1.78 10.68 6.38
C VAL A 233 -3.05 10.01 6.89
N GLN A 234 -4.18 10.34 6.30
CA GLN A 234 -5.47 9.83 6.72
C GLN A 234 -6.48 9.92 5.58
N ASP A 235 -7.27 8.86 5.38
CA ASP A 235 -8.34 8.86 4.39
C ASP A 235 -9.52 9.72 4.83
N VAL A 236 -10.25 10.27 3.86
CA VAL A 236 -11.44 11.09 4.09
C VAL A 236 -12.45 10.34 4.96
N SER A 237 -12.74 9.08 4.68
CA SER A 237 -13.64 8.24 5.47
C SER A 237 -13.22 8.15 6.95
N SER A 238 -11.91 8.08 7.20
CA SER A 238 -11.36 8.07 8.56
C SER A 238 -11.44 9.44 9.24
N MET A 239 -11.37 10.54 8.48
CA MET A 239 -11.58 11.89 9.02
C MET A 239 -13.03 12.10 9.45
N LEU A 240 -13.98 11.60 8.65
CA LEU A 240 -15.42 11.69 8.94
C LEU A 240 -15.82 11.00 10.25
N VAL A 241 -15.04 10.05 10.76
CA VAL A 241 -15.28 9.42 12.07
C VAL A 241 -15.25 10.46 13.20
N ALA A 242 -14.24 11.31 13.23
CA ALA A 242 -14.13 12.34 14.26
C ALA A 242 -15.18 13.44 14.09
N GLU A 243 -15.49 13.81 12.82
CA GLU A 243 -16.59 14.75 12.53
C GLU A 243 -17.94 14.21 13.02
N THR A 244 -18.20 12.92 12.77
CA THR A 244 -19.44 12.27 13.22
C THR A 244 -19.51 12.11 14.74
N ALA A 245 -18.38 11.77 15.37
CA ALA A 245 -18.26 11.67 16.83
C ALA A 245 -18.48 13.03 17.51
N ALA A 246 -18.07 14.11 16.83
CA ALA A 246 -18.24 15.50 17.25
C ALA A 246 -17.92 15.73 18.74
N PRO A 247 -16.68 15.39 19.20
CA PRO A 247 -16.34 15.48 20.63
C PRO A 247 -16.44 16.94 21.10
N LYS A 248 -17.04 17.09 22.28
CA LYS A 248 -17.26 18.41 22.88
C LYS A 248 -16.14 18.75 23.86
N LYS A 249 -15.94 20.04 24.08
CA LYS A 249 -14.97 20.54 25.05
C LYS A 249 -15.13 19.83 26.41
N ASN A 250 -14.00 19.39 26.97
CA ASN A 250 -13.90 18.63 28.21
C ASN A 250 -14.38 17.17 28.14
N ASP A 251 -14.76 16.63 27.00
CA ASP A 251 -15.10 15.23 26.90
C ASP A 251 -13.89 14.31 27.20
N TYR A 252 -14.23 13.14 27.73
CA TYR A 252 -13.28 12.02 27.84
C TYR A 252 -13.64 10.97 26.78
N VAL A 253 -12.80 10.87 25.76
CA VAL A 253 -12.99 9.96 24.62
C VAL A 253 -12.15 8.72 24.80
N ILE A 254 -12.73 7.55 24.53
CA ILE A 254 -12.00 6.28 24.51
C ILE A 254 -12.06 5.69 23.11
N ASP A 255 -10.89 5.47 22.50
CA ASP A 255 -10.75 4.75 21.23
C ASP A 255 -10.14 3.38 21.56
N VAL A 256 -10.94 2.31 21.42
CA VAL A 256 -10.56 0.97 21.87
C VAL A 256 -9.72 0.17 20.86
N CYS A 257 -9.61 0.67 19.61
CA CYS A 257 -8.81 0.05 18.53
C CYS A 257 -8.07 1.17 17.76
N ALA A 258 -7.21 1.89 18.47
CA ALA A 258 -6.76 3.20 18.06
C ALA A 258 -5.61 3.21 17.03
N ALA A 259 -4.75 2.17 17.01
CA ALA A 259 -3.53 2.23 16.20
C ALA A 259 -3.80 2.40 14.69
N PRO A 260 -2.98 3.18 14.01
CA PRO A 260 -1.82 3.97 14.46
C PRO A 260 -2.16 5.31 15.15
N GLY A 261 -3.44 5.62 15.41
CA GLY A 261 -3.88 6.79 16.17
C GLY A 261 -4.51 7.92 15.33
N GLY A 262 -4.71 7.74 14.03
CA GLY A 262 -5.22 8.81 13.15
C GLY A 262 -6.59 9.37 13.56
N LYS A 263 -7.53 8.54 13.97
CA LYS A 263 -8.85 8.95 14.45
C LYS A 263 -8.76 9.61 15.83
N SER A 264 -8.02 8.98 16.74
CA SER A 264 -7.81 9.47 18.11
C SER A 264 -7.12 10.83 18.14
N THR A 265 -6.09 11.04 17.30
CA THR A 265 -5.40 12.33 17.19
C THR A 265 -6.32 13.42 16.64
N HIS A 266 -7.21 13.08 15.69
CA HIS A 266 -8.20 14.01 15.17
C HIS A 266 -9.20 14.44 16.26
N MET A 267 -9.70 13.50 17.05
CA MET A 267 -10.57 13.83 18.19
C MET A 267 -9.85 14.70 19.24
N ALA A 268 -8.57 14.41 19.52
CA ALA A 268 -7.77 15.22 20.44
C ALA A 268 -7.58 16.67 19.97
N GLU A 269 -7.40 16.88 18.66
CA GLU A 269 -7.35 18.24 18.07
C GLU A 269 -8.71 18.95 18.17
N LEU A 270 -9.84 18.26 17.90
CA LEU A 270 -11.19 18.84 18.01
C LEU A 270 -11.53 19.25 19.44
N LEU A 271 -10.95 18.62 20.46
CA LEU A 271 -11.05 19.02 21.86
C LEU A 271 -10.28 20.31 22.19
N GLN A 272 -9.43 20.82 21.30
CA GLN A 272 -8.71 22.09 21.45
C GLN A 272 -7.95 22.22 22.78
N GLY A 273 -7.24 21.16 23.18
CA GLY A 273 -6.47 21.13 24.43
C GLY A 273 -7.30 20.94 25.70
N SER A 274 -8.63 20.80 25.58
CA SER A 274 -9.53 20.44 26.70
C SER A 274 -9.89 18.97 26.67
N GLY A 275 -10.32 18.42 27.80
CA GLY A 275 -10.70 16.99 27.86
C GLY A 275 -9.50 16.04 27.67
N MET A 276 -9.76 14.80 27.28
CA MET A 276 -8.76 13.75 27.13
C MET A 276 -9.18 12.70 26.13
N VAL A 277 -8.24 12.24 25.29
CA VAL A 277 -8.44 11.03 24.47
C VAL A 277 -7.56 9.92 25.02
N GLU A 278 -8.17 8.80 25.40
CA GLU A 278 -7.48 7.58 25.74
C GLU A 278 -7.51 6.61 24.57
N ALA A 279 -6.37 6.47 23.89
CA ALA A 279 -6.18 5.61 22.75
C ALA A 279 -5.65 4.26 23.19
N ARG A 280 -6.42 3.20 22.98
CA ARG A 280 -6.11 1.82 23.40
C ARG A 280 -5.82 0.95 22.19
N ASP A 281 -4.90 0.01 22.34
CA ASP A 281 -4.75 -1.09 21.37
C ASP A 281 -4.18 -2.33 22.07
N LEU A 282 -4.32 -3.49 21.41
CA LEU A 282 -4.04 -4.79 22.01
C LEU A 282 -2.54 -5.04 22.22
N THR A 283 -1.68 -4.64 21.28
CA THR A 283 -0.25 -4.97 21.28
C THR A 283 0.63 -3.77 21.58
N GLU A 284 1.71 -3.97 22.32
CA GLU A 284 2.68 -2.91 22.64
C GLU A 284 3.22 -2.22 21.37
N TYR A 285 3.54 -3.02 20.32
CA TYR A 285 3.97 -2.46 19.03
C TYR A 285 2.98 -1.43 18.45
N LYS A 286 1.66 -1.70 18.52
CA LYS A 286 0.63 -0.79 18.07
C LYS A 286 0.51 0.45 18.97
N VAL A 287 0.65 0.25 20.26
CA VAL A 287 0.66 1.35 21.25
C VAL A 287 1.85 2.27 21.02
N ASP A 288 3.02 1.73 20.66
CA ASP A 288 4.20 2.55 20.32
C ASP A 288 3.96 3.40 19.08
N LEU A 289 3.27 2.90 18.05
CA LEU A 289 2.87 3.72 16.89
C LEU A 289 1.97 4.90 17.30
N ILE A 290 1.07 4.69 18.26
CA ILE A 290 0.23 5.78 18.81
C ILE A 290 1.10 6.79 19.55
N ARG A 291 2.03 6.35 20.40
CA ARG A 291 2.95 7.20 21.15
C ARG A 291 3.83 8.06 20.23
N GLU A 292 4.36 7.46 19.17
CA GLU A 292 5.14 8.18 18.15
C GLU A 292 4.31 9.30 17.50
N ASN A 293 3.04 9.00 17.16
CA ASN A 293 2.15 9.99 16.57
C ASN A 293 1.77 11.10 17.55
N ILE A 294 1.49 10.79 18.82
CA ILE A 294 1.26 11.79 19.86
C ILE A 294 2.46 12.75 19.97
N ALA A 295 3.67 12.20 20.08
CA ALA A 295 4.89 12.97 20.21
C ALA A 295 5.15 13.84 18.96
N ARG A 296 5.01 13.28 17.76
CA ARG A 296 5.24 14.00 16.50
C ARG A 296 4.29 15.18 16.31
N HIS A 297 3.05 15.08 16.79
CA HIS A 297 2.04 16.11 16.62
C HIS A 297 1.86 17.01 17.84
N GLY A 298 2.63 16.78 18.90
CA GLY A 298 2.65 17.65 20.09
C GLY A 298 1.35 17.65 20.88
N LEU A 299 0.60 16.53 20.88
CA LEU A 299 -0.70 16.45 21.58
C LEU A 299 -0.51 16.20 23.08
N SER A 300 -0.98 17.11 23.91
CA SER A 300 -0.90 17.02 25.40
C SER A 300 -2.15 16.40 26.03
N ASN A 301 -3.26 16.34 25.30
CA ASN A 301 -4.57 15.84 25.73
C ASN A 301 -4.89 14.44 25.19
N MET A 302 -3.86 13.64 24.96
CA MET A 302 -3.99 12.26 24.48
C MET A 302 -3.00 11.35 25.20
N LYS A 303 -3.42 10.13 25.53
CA LYS A 303 -2.55 9.08 26.08
C LYS A 303 -2.79 7.75 25.34
N ALA A 304 -1.72 6.96 25.23
CA ALA A 304 -1.76 5.63 24.63
C ALA A 304 -1.65 4.56 25.71
N VAL A 305 -2.54 3.56 25.67
CA VAL A 305 -2.66 2.51 26.69
C VAL A 305 -2.76 1.14 26.00
N GLN A 306 -1.93 0.19 26.44
CA GLN A 306 -2.12 -1.19 26.03
C GLN A 306 -3.29 -1.80 26.80
N MET A 307 -4.34 -2.22 26.08
CA MET A 307 -5.53 -2.80 26.69
C MET A 307 -6.26 -3.67 25.68
N ASP A 308 -6.76 -4.81 26.15
CA ASP A 308 -7.73 -5.61 25.42
C ASP A 308 -9.11 -4.92 25.47
N ALA A 309 -9.81 -4.91 24.38
CA ALA A 309 -11.14 -4.28 24.28
C ALA A 309 -12.29 -5.21 24.70
N THR A 310 -11.99 -6.49 24.97
CA THR A 310 -12.95 -7.53 25.39
C THR A 310 -13.04 -7.65 26.90
#